data_5737e8719aed8c1c5a535d06d2b1d564
#
_entry.id   5737e8719aed8c1c5a535d06d2b1d564
#
_cell.length_a   1.000
_cell.length_b   1.000
_cell.length_c   1.000
_cell.angle_alpha   90.00
_cell.angle_beta   90.00
_cell.angle_gamma   90.00
#
_symmetry.space_group_name_H-M   'P 1'
#
loop_
_entity.id
_entity.type
_entity.pdbx_description
1 polymer ?
#
loop_
_entity_poly.entity_id
_entity_poly.type
_entity_poly.pdbx_seq_one_letter_code
_entity_poly.pdbx_strand_id
1 'polypeptide(L)'
;IHPVTNDQFREFMRATSHRKPEFWGDGTFGGGPQPVVGVGLEDALAYAEWAGKQLPSEAQWEFAARGKDNRKYPWGNREPDPMLCNYGDMMSMTAILGMHEEGRTPEGIHDLAGNIFEWTTDYYMPYRPGATEPKTPAIPRYVVRGGCWKSPPDELRCTFRKGLFPEERLNTVGFRCVLPAEKNAANTE
;
A
#
# COMPACT_ATOMS: atom_id res chain seq x y z
N ILE A 1 -4.76 -9.47 2.49
CA ILE A 1 -3.45 -10.09 2.73
C ILE A 1 -2.39 -9.50 1.79
N HIS A 2 -2.73 -9.23 0.53
CA HIS A 2 -1.83 -8.67 -0.50
C HIS A 2 -2.32 -7.30 -0.98
N PRO A 3 -1.47 -6.52 -1.66
CA PRO A 3 -1.92 -5.41 -2.50
C PRO A 3 -2.94 -5.85 -3.55
N VAL A 4 -3.65 -4.91 -4.17
CA VAL A 4 -4.59 -5.20 -5.26
C VAL A 4 -3.81 -5.54 -6.53
N THR A 5 -4.20 -6.62 -7.21
CA THR A 5 -3.57 -7.08 -8.45
C THR A 5 -4.15 -6.38 -9.68
N ASN A 6 -3.42 -6.45 -10.81
CA ASN A 6 -3.94 -6.02 -12.11
C ASN A 6 -5.19 -6.80 -12.52
N ASP A 7 -5.28 -8.10 -12.23
CA ASP A 7 -6.48 -8.89 -12.54
C ASP A 7 -7.69 -8.39 -11.76
N GLN A 8 -7.55 -8.13 -10.47
CA GLN A 8 -8.62 -7.61 -9.65
C GLN A 8 -9.04 -6.19 -10.10
N PHE A 9 -8.08 -5.34 -10.45
CA PHE A 9 -8.39 -3.99 -10.94
C PHE A 9 -9.05 -4.03 -12.33
N ARG A 10 -8.73 -5.03 -13.16
CA ARG A 10 -9.39 -5.28 -14.46
C ARG A 10 -10.88 -5.58 -14.28
N GLU A 11 -11.26 -6.39 -13.30
CA GLU A 11 -12.66 -6.68 -13.00
C GLU A 11 -13.41 -5.41 -12.55
N PHE A 12 -12.78 -4.59 -11.71
CA PHE A 12 -13.33 -3.29 -11.32
C PHE A 12 -13.57 -2.38 -12.52
N MET A 13 -12.58 -2.23 -13.42
CA MET A 13 -12.75 -1.40 -14.64
C MET A 13 -13.87 -1.93 -15.55
N ARG A 14 -14.02 -3.25 -15.67
CA ARG A 14 -15.11 -3.83 -16.46
C ARG A 14 -16.48 -3.56 -15.86
N ALA A 15 -16.59 -3.63 -14.55
CA ALA A 15 -17.85 -3.43 -13.83
C ALA A 15 -18.31 -1.97 -13.78
N THR A 16 -17.36 -1.02 -13.78
CA THR A 16 -17.64 0.40 -13.51
C THR A 16 -17.32 1.35 -14.66
N SER A 17 -16.68 0.84 -15.72
CA SER A 17 -16.10 1.67 -16.80
C SER A 17 -15.05 2.67 -16.30
N HIS A 18 -14.39 2.36 -15.17
CA HIS A 18 -13.33 3.19 -14.63
C HIS A 18 -12.15 3.32 -15.59
N ARG A 19 -11.45 4.44 -15.54
CA ARG A 19 -10.27 4.70 -16.38
C ARG A 19 -9.15 3.69 -16.15
N LYS A 20 -8.33 3.47 -17.17
CA LYS A 20 -7.14 2.62 -17.06
C LYS A 20 -6.05 3.30 -16.23
N PRO A 21 -5.28 2.52 -15.45
CA PRO A 21 -4.03 2.98 -14.85
C PRO A 21 -3.02 3.49 -15.88
N GLU A 22 -2.08 4.35 -15.47
CA GLU A 22 -1.10 4.99 -16.37
C GLU A 22 -0.23 3.96 -17.13
N PHE A 23 0.19 2.89 -16.48
CA PHE A 23 1.07 1.85 -17.05
C PHE A 23 0.31 0.58 -17.48
N TRP A 24 -1.00 0.67 -17.73
CA TRP A 24 -1.85 -0.50 -17.97
C TRP A 24 -1.45 -1.35 -19.17
N GLY A 25 -0.92 -0.74 -20.21
CA GLY A 25 -0.48 -1.44 -21.44
C GLY A 25 1.01 -1.80 -21.45
N ASP A 26 1.73 -1.48 -20.39
CA ASP A 26 3.16 -1.76 -20.28
C ASP A 26 3.37 -3.24 -19.92
N GLY A 27 4.15 -3.96 -20.75
CA GLY A 27 4.46 -5.37 -20.51
C GLY A 27 5.24 -5.65 -19.23
N THR A 28 5.87 -4.61 -18.67
CA THR A 28 6.66 -4.69 -17.43
C THR A 28 5.78 -4.66 -16.18
N PHE A 29 4.67 -3.89 -16.20
CA PHE A 29 3.83 -3.65 -15.02
C PHE A 29 2.40 -4.19 -15.15
N GLY A 30 2.03 -4.71 -16.31
CA GLY A 30 0.65 -5.12 -16.64
C GLY A 30 0.33 -6.60 -16.40
N GLY A 31 1.24 -7.39 -15.88
CA GLY A 31 1.01 -8.81 -15.59
C GLY A 31 -0.11 -9.00 -14.55
N GLY A 32 -1.04 -9.93 -14.81
CA GLY A 32 -2.23 -10.14 -14.00
C GLY A 32 -1.97 -10.26 -12.49
N PRO A 33 -1.05 -11.13 -12.05
CA PRO A 33 -0.75 -11.32 -10.62
C PRO A 33 0.22 -10.26 -10.03
N GLN A 34 0.74 -9.32 -10.83
CA GLN A 34 1.50 -8.19 -10.29
C GLN A 34 0.55 -7.18 -9.63
N PRO A 35 1.06 -6.35 -8.67
CA PRO A 35 0.26 -5.27 -8.09
C PRO A 35 -0.11 -4.25 -9.16
N VAL A 36 -1.33 -3.70 -9.09
CA VAL A 36 -1.70 -2.56 -9.91
C VAL A 36 -0.87 -1.35 -9.51
N VAL A 37 -0.30 -0.66 -10.50
CA VAL A 37 0.47 0.59 -10.35
C VAL A 37 -0.04 1.65 -11.31
N GLY A 38 0.43 2.89 -11.17
CA GLY A 38 -0.04 3.99 -12.01
C GLY A 38 -1.46 4.44 -11.68
N VAL A 39 -1.87 4.27 -10.44
CA VAL A 39 -3.16 4.66 -9.87
C VAL A 39 -2.98 5.80 -8.88
N GLY A 40 -3.80 6.84 -8.98
CA GLY A 40 -3.88 7.90 -7.98
C GLY A 40 -4.73 7.47 -6.78
N LEU A 41 -4.77 8.32 -5.75
CA LEU A 41 -5.55 8.05 -4.55
C LEU A 41 -7.05 7.86 -4.86
N GLU A 42 -7.61 8.68 -5.76
CA GLU A 42 -9.01 8.58 -6.19
C GLU A 42 -9.34 7.22 -6.82
N ASP A 43 -8.43 6.67 -7.65
CA ASP A 43 -8.63 5.36 -8.26
C ASP A 43 -8.64 4.24 -7.21
N ALA A 44 -7.77 4.36 -6.21
CA ALA A 44 -7.66 3.41 -5.11
C ALA A 44 -8.91 3.46 -4.20
N LEU A 45 -9.41 4.66 -3.90
CA LEU A 45 -10.65 4.85 -3.13
C LEU A 45 -11.87 4.29 -3.88
N ALA A 46 -12.00 4.59 -5.18
CA ALA A 46 -13.09 4.09 -6.00
C ALA A 46 -13.10 2.55 -6.09
N TYR A 47 -11.92 1.94 -6.23
CA TYR A 47 -11.80 0.48 -6.17
C TYR A 47 -12.23 -0.07 -4.81
N ALA A 48 -11.74 0.52 -3.72
CA ALA A 48 -12.05 0.06 -2.38
C ALA A 48 -13.56 0.11 -2.09
N GLU A 49 -14.22 1.20 -2.47
CA GLU A 49 -15.69 1.37 -2.35
C GLU A 49 -16.43 0.30 -3.17
N TRP A 50 -16.09 0.12 -4.45
CA TRP A 50 -16.69 -0.90 -5.30
C TRP A 50 -16.55 -2.31 -4.71
N ALA A 51 -15.40 -2.62 -4.12
CA ALA A 51 -15.10 -3.91 -3.51
C ALA A 51 -15.74 -4.10 -2.11
N GLY A 52 -16.49 -3.11 -1.59
CA GLY A 52 -17.03 -3.14 -0.22
C GLY A 52 -15.96 -3.10 0.86
N LYS A 53 -14.83 -2.46 0.56
CA LYS A 53 -13.63 -2.38 1.40
C LYS A 53 -13.25 -0.92 1.66
N GLN A 54 -12.12 -0.71 2.32
CA GLN A 54 -11.55 0.62 2.57
C GLN A 54 -10.04 0.58 2.32
N LEU A 55 -9.44 1.75 2.04
CA LEU A 55 -8.00 1.90 2.18
C LEU A 55 -7.64 1.89 3.67
N PRO A 56 -6.47 1.37 4.04
CA PRO A 56 -6.00 1.46 5.41
C PRO A 56 -5.71 2.91 5.79
N SER A 57 -5.92 3.26 7.06
CA SER A 57 -5.25 4.41 7.63
C SER A 57 -3.74 4.13 7.74
N GLU A 58 -2.94 5.18 7.85
CA GLU A 58 -1.49 5.04 8.10
C GLU A 58 -1.22 4.20 9.36
N ALA A 59 -1.98 4.43 10.43
CA ALA A 59 -1.85 3.67 11.67
C ALA A 59 -2.20 2.18 11.50
N GLN A 60 -3.26 1.86 10.76
CA GLN A 60 -3.64 0.48 10.45
C GLN A 60 -2.55 -0.22 9.62
N TRP A 61 -2.03 0.48 8.61
CA TRP A 61 -0.96 -0.04 7.78
C TRP A 61 0.30 -0.32 8.61
N GLU A 62 0.75 0.66 9.42
CA GLU A 62 1.94 0.51 10.27
C GLU A 62 1.76 -0.61 11.29
N PHE A 63 0.60 -0.72 11.93
CA PHE A 63 0.32 -1.80 12.87
C PHE A 63 0.37 -3.18 12.18
N ALA A 64 -0.17 -3.31 10.98
CA ALA A 64 -0.09 -4.55 10.20
C ALA A 64 1.36 -4.93 9.88
N ALA A 65 2.20 -3.95 9.56
CA ALA A 65 3.61 -4.17 9.23
C ALA A 65 4.48 -4.46 10.47
N ARG A 66 4.31 -3.71 11.56
CA ARG A 66 5.16 -3.77 12.76
C ARG A 66 4.72 -4.81 13.79
N GLY A 67 3.43 -5.12 13.82
CA GLY A 67 2.84 -5.91 14.88
C GLY A 67 2.99 -5.28 16.27
N LYS A 68 2.72 -6.07 17.30
CA LYS A 68 2.90 -5.69 18.71
C LYS A 68 4.38 -5.65 19.14
N ASP A 69 5.24 -6.31 18.37
CA ASP A 69 6.67 -6.48 18.67
C ASP A 69 7.51 -5.29 18.18
N ASN A 70 6.89 -4.31 17.53
CA ASN A 70 7.56 -3.13 16.98
C ASN A 70 8.70 -3.46 16.00
N ARG A 71 8.51 -4.44 15.12
CA ARG A 71 9.47 -4.88 14.12
C ARG A 71 10.00 -3.73 13.28
N LYS A 72 11.28 -3.80 12.90
CA LYS A 72 11.93 -2.84 11.98
C LYS A 72 11.39 -3.01 10.56
N TYR A 73 11.25 -4.28 10.12
CA TYR A 73 10.68 -4.70 8.84
C TYR A 73 9.53 -5.69 9.07
N PRO A 74 8.67 -5.97 8.10
CA PRO A 74 7.53 -6.89 8.27
C PRO A 74 7.93 -8.29 8.78
N TRP A 75 9.08 -8.79 8.35
CA TRP A 75 9.65 -10.10 8.73
C TRP A 75 10.46 -10.09 10.02
N GLY A 76 10.68 -8.93 10.65
CA GLY A 76 11.49 -8.79 11.86
C GLY A 76 12.59 -7.74 11.72
N ASN A 77 13.79 -8.04 12.28
CA ASN A 77 14.88 -7.06 12.34
C ASN A 77 16.07 -7.40 11.43
N ARG A 78 16.01 -8.53 10.66
CA ARG A 78 17.01 -8.88 9.67
C ARG A 78 17.02 -7.82 8.55
N GLU A 79 18.21 -7.40 8.12
CA GLU A 79 18.31 -6.43 7.02
C GLU A 79 17.69 -6.99 5.72
N PRO A 80 17.17 -6.13 4.84
CA PRO A 80 16.59 -6.55 3.58
C PRO A 80 17.57 -7.32 2.70
N ASP A 81 17.10 -8.35 2.06
CA ASP A 81 17.79 -9.08 1.01
C ASP A 81 16.80 -9.52 -0.09
N PRO A 82 17.27 -10.00 -1.26
CA PRO A 82 16.41 -10.37 -2.38
C PRO A 82 15.43 -11.51 -2.13
N MET A 83 15.60 -12.30 -1.08
CA MET A 83 14.65 -13.36 -0.69
C MET A 83 13.45 -12.80 0.08
N LEU A 84 13.64 -11.63 0.72
CA LEU A 84 12.64 -11.02 1.59
C LEU A 84 11.73 -10.03 0.85
N CYS A 85 12.25 -9.30 -0.14
CA CYS A 85 11.47 -8.29 -0.84
C CYS A 85 12.12 -7.84 -2.15
N ASN A 86 11.32 -7.23 -3.01
CA ASN A 86 11.79 -6.57 -4.24
C ASN A 86 12.10 -5.09 -3.96
N TYR A 87 13.38 -4.70 -4.06
CA TYR A 87 13.87 -3.35 -3.76
C TYR A 87 15.16 -3.03 -4.54
N GLY A 88 15.65 -1.80 -4.46
CA GLY A 88 16.96 -1.42 -4.99
C GLY A 88 17.12 -1.54 -6.51
N ASP A 89 16.01 -1.53 -7.24
CA ASP A 89 15.95 -1.66 -8.71
C ASP A 89 16.53 -2.99 -9.27
N MET A 90 16.57 -4.03 -8.45
CA MET A 90 17.18 -5.31 -8.83
C MET A 90 16.41 -6.05 -9.94
N MET A 91 15.08 -5.89 -9.98
CA MET A 91 14.22 -6.54 -11.00
C MET A 91 13.81 -5.58 -12.11
N SER A 92 14.00 -4.27 -11.94
CA SER A 92 13.53 -3.21 -12.84
C SER A 92 12.02 -3.22 -13.10
N MET A 93 11.26 -3.92 -12.27
CA MET A 93 9.81 -4.10 -12.38
C MET A 93 9.19 -4.48 -11.03
N THR A 94 7.86 -4.48 -10.97
CA THR A 94 7.13 -5.07 -9.85
C THR A 94 7.21 -6.60 -9.88
N ALA A 95 7.37 -7.23 -8.73
CA ALA A 95 7.28 -8.67 -8.56
C ALA A 95 5.82 -9.14 -8.52
N ILE A 96 5.58 -10.39 -8.87
CA ILE A 96 4.31 -11.07 -8.61
C ILE A 96 4.07 -11.10 -7.10
N LEU A 97 2.84 -10.79 -6.68
CA LEU A 97 2.49 -10.74 -5.26
C LEU A 97 2.68 -12.10 -4.59
N GLY A 98 3.25 -12.08 -3.38
CA GLY A 98 3.56 -13.27 -2.61
C GLY A 98 4.81 -14.04 -3.08
N MET A 99 5.59 -13.51 -4.05
CA MET A 99 6.83 -14.14 -4.50
C MET A 99 7.85 -14.28 -3.37
N HIS A 100 7.88 -13.31 -2.46
CA HIS A 100 8.81 -13.25 -1.34
C HIS A 100 8.15 -13.81 -0.05
N GLU A 101 8.00 -15.13 0.02
CA GLU A 101 7.31 -15.81 1.12
C GLU A 101 7.93 -15.52 2.50
N GLU A 102 9.27 -15.42 2.56
CA GLU A 102 9.99 -15.12 3.80
C GLU A 102 9.85 -13.64 4.24
N GLY A 103 9.39 -12.77 3.34
CA GLY A 103 9.20 -11.34 3.59
C GLY A 103 7.86 -11.00 4.24
N ARG A 104 6.99 -11.98 4.46
CA ARG A 104 5.69 -11.77 5.10
C ARG A 104 5.84 -11.51 6.60
N THR A 105 4.79 -10.93 7.18
CA THR A 105 4.69 -10.81 8.65
C THR A 105 4.41 -12.19 9.28
N PRO A 106 4.65 -12.37 10.59
CA PRO A 106 4.22 -13.59 11.31
C PRO A 106 2.72 -13.86 11.20
N GLU A 107 1.92 -12.82 10.99
CA GLU A 107 0.46 -12.90 10.79
C GLU A 107 0.07 -13.27 9.35
N GLY A 108 1.06 -13.47 8.45
CA GLY A 108 0.85 -13.89 7.06
C GLY A 108 0.47 -12.77 6.10
N ILE A 109 0.84 -11.51 6.39
CA ILE A 109 0.60 -10.38 5.48
C ILE A 109 1.83 -10.20 4.61
N HIS A 110 1.64 -10.24 3.29
CA HIS A 110 2.70 -10.18 2.28
C HIS A 110 2.92 -8.77 1.74
N ASP A 111 4.10 -8.56 1.17
CA ASP A 111 4.46 -7.40 0.35
C ASP A 111 4.27 -6.04 1.06
N LEU A 112 4.51 -5.99 2.39
CA LEU A 112 4.49 -4.76 3.18
C LEU A 112 5.82 -3.99 3.16
N ALA A 113 6.85 -4.52 2.50
CA ALA A 113 8.12 -3.82 2.27
C ALA A 113 8.64 -4.10 0.87
N GLY A 114 8.98 -3.04 0.15
CA GLY A 114 9.38 -3.11 -1.25
C GLY A 114 8.20 -3.33 -2.19
N ASN A 115 8.47 -3.69 -3.41
CA ASN A 115 7.56 -3.90 -4.51
C ASN A 115 6.82 -2.61 -4.93
N ILE A 116 5.89 -2.12 -4.13
CA ILE A 116 5.17 -0.85 -4.36
C ILE A 116 4.99 -0.06 -3.08
N PHE A 117 5.01 1.25 -3.16
CA PHE A 117 4.40 2.12 -2.16
C PHE A 117 2.88 1.92 -2.18
N GLU A 118 2.25 2.01 -1.03
CA GLU A 118 0.82 1.82 -0.88
C GLU A 118 0.12 3.07 -0.34
N TRP A 119 -0.94 3.50 -1.02
CA TRP A 119 -1.78 4.59 -0.57
C TRP A 119 -2.44 4.29 0.77
N THR A 120 -2.48 5.31 1.63
CA THR A 120 -3.29 5.35 2.86
C THR A 120 -4.25 6.53 2.83
N THR A 121 -5.18 6.58 3.80
CA THR A 121 -6.19 7.66 3.87
C THR A 121 -5.69 8.93 4.56
N ASP A 122 -4.48 8.92 5.14
CA ASP A 122 -4.01 9.99 5.99
C ASP A 122 -3.24 11.07 5.23
N TYR A 123 -3.39 12.32 5.65
CA TYR A 123 -2.55 13.40 5.15
C TYR A 123 -1.10 13.25 5.65
N TYR A 124 -0.16 13.53 4.77
CA TYR A 124 1.26 13.59 5.12
C TYR A 124 1.56 14.87 5.91
N MET A 125 1.58 14.74 7.22
CA MET A 125 1.87 15.82 8.17
C MET A 125 3.04 15.42 9.07
N PRO A 126 3.85 16.39 9.56
CA PRO A 126 4.81 16.11 10.62
C PRO A 126 4.11 15.57 11.86
N TYR A 127 4.70 14.55 12.51
CA TYR A 127 4.23 14.09 13.79
C TYR A 127 4.36 15.22 14.82
N ARG A 128 3.25 15.62 15.41
CA ARG A 128 3.20 16.63 16.49
C ARG A 128 2.66 15.95 17.73
N PRO A 129 3.48 15.73 18.77
CA PRO A 129 2.99 15.21 20.05
C PRO A 129 1.87 16.13 20.59
N GLY A 130 0.74 15.53 20.99
CA GLY A 130 -0.38 16.26 21.57
C GLY A 130 -1.30 17.01 20.59
N ALA A 131 -1.12 16.85 19.26
CA ALA A 131 -2.08 17.37 18.30
C ALA A 131 -3.37 16.53 18.33
N THR A 132 -4.51 17.17 18.64
CA THR A 132 -5.80 16.51 18.81
C THR A 132 -6.62 16.45 17.51
N GLU A 133 -6.29 17.27 16.50
CA GLU A 133 -7.04 17.35 15.24
C GLU A 133 -6.10 17.36 14.03
N PRO A 134 -6.34 16.51 13.01
CA PRO A 134 -5.65 16.62 11.74
C PRO A 134 -6.17 17.85 11.00
N LYS A 135 -5.33 18.89 10.88
CA LYS A 135 -5.64 20.04 10.02
C LYS A 135 -5.44 19.63 8.56
N THR A 136 -6.44 19.86 7.72
CA THR A 136 -6.27 19.73 6.28
C THR A 136 -5.22 20.73 5.80
N PRO A 137 -4.10 20.28 5.21
CA PRO A 137 -3.09 21.20 4.68
C PRO A 137 -3.63 21.95 3.47
N ALA A 138 -3.12 23.17 3.23
CA ALA A 138 -3.50 23.98 2.07
C ALA A 138 -3.24 23.26 0.72
N ILE A 139 -2.18 22.45 0.68
CA ILE A 139 -1.86 21.58 -0.47
C ILE A 139 -1.71 20.17 0.10
N PRO A 140 -2.77 19.34 0.01
CA PRO A 140 -2.78 18.04 0.65
C PRO A 140 -1.86 17.05 -0.08
N ARG A 141 -0.93 16.46 0.66
CA ARG A 141 -0.25 15.23 0.29
C ARG A 141 -0.77 14.11 1.17
N TYR A 142 -0.85 12.92 0.60
CA TYR A 142 -1.29 11.74 1.35
C TYR A 142 -0.11 10.81 1.60
N VAL A 143 -0.19 10.09 2.70
CA VAL A 143 0.87 9.15 3.08
C VAL A 143 0.84 7.93 2.18
N VAL A 144 2.02 7.55 1.67
CA VAL A 144 2.27 6.23 1.10
C VAL A 144 3.33 5.51 1.94
N ARG A 145 3.22 4.20 2.03
CA ARG A 145 4.00 3.35 2.94
C ARG A 145 4.63 2.16 2.20
N GLY A 146 5.65 1.54 2.81
CA GLY A 146 6.21 0.26 2.41
C GLY A 146 7.49 0.31 1.58
N GLY A 147 7.79 1.43 0.95
CA GLY A 147 8.85 1.44 -0.08
C GLY A 147 8.38 0.80 -1.39
N CYS A 148 9.25 0.73 -2.39
CA CYS A 148 8.93 0.13 -3.68
C CYS A 148 10.14 -0.61 -4.27
N TRP A 149 9.98 -1.18 -5.44
CA TRP A 149 11.03 -1.92 -6.15
C TRP A 149 12.31 -1.10 -6.45
N LYS A 150 12.25 0.24 -6.40
CA LYS A 150 13.39 1.16 -6.55
C LYS A 150 13.98 1.64 -5.23
N SER A 151 13.29 1.43 -4.12
CA SER A 151 13.66 2.02 -2.84
C SER A 151 14.97 1.47 -2.29
N PRO A 152 15.82 2.33 -1.69
CA PRO A 152 16.94 1.87 -0.90
C PRO A 152 16.47 1.18 0.41
N PRO A 153 17.33 0.41 1.09
CA PRO A 153 16.96 -0.35 2.28
C PRO A 153 16.32 0.44 3.42
N ASP A 154 16.69 1.69 3.60
CA ASP A 154 16.17 2.54 4.67
C ASP A 154 14.72 2.97 4.46
N GLU A 155 14.22 2.98 3.20
CA GLU A 155 12.81 3.23 2.87
C GLU A 155 11.90 2.03 3.12
N LEU A 156 12.46 0.83 3.34
CA LEU A 156 11.70 -0.41 3.57
C LEU A 156 11.26 -0.62 5.01
N ARG A 157 11.74 0.23 5.93
CA ARG A 157 11.35 0.15 7.34
C ARG A 157 9.86 0.37 7.50
N CYS A 158 9.22 -0.39 8.37
CA CYS A 158 7.79 -0.22 8.69
C CYS A 158 7.41 1.20 9.11
N THR A 159 8.38 1.99 9.59
CA THR A 159 8.17 3.39 10.02
C THR A 159 8.40 4.41 8.92
N PHE A 160 8.96 4.01 7.77
CA PHE A 160 9.19 4.95 6.68
C PHE A 160 7.87 5.43 6.09
N ARG A 161 7.79 6.70 5.80
CA ARG A 161 6.62 7.36 5.23
C ARG A 161 7.02 8.37 4.17
N LYS A 162 6.24 8.47 3.13
CA LYS A 162 6.42 9.44 2.04
C LYS A 162 5.10 10.13 1.75
N GLY A 163 5.14 11.39 1.35
CA GLY A 163 3.95 12.16 0.98
C GLY A 163 3.89 12.36 -0.53
N LEU A 164 2.78 11.96 -1.15
CA LEU A 164 2.49 12.16 -2.57
C LEU A 164 1.24 13.01 -2.75
N PHE A 165 1.16 13.73 -3.87
CA PHE A 165 -0.08 14.37 -4.27
C PHE A 165 -1.10 13.31 -4.73
N PRO A 166 -2.40 13.49 -4.45
CA PRO A 166 -3.42 12.46 -4.73
C PRO A 166 -3.57 12.09 -6.20
N GLU A 167 -3.17 12.98 -7.11
CA GLU A 167 -3.20 12.76 -8.57
C GLU A 167 -1.95 12.06 -9.11
N GLU A 168 -0.88 11.88 -8.33
CA GLU A 168 0.35 11.23 -8.78
C GLU A 168 0.10 9.76 -9.13
N ARG A 169 0.51 9.36 -10.34
CA ARG A 169 0.33 8.02 -10.91
C ARG A 169 1.69 7.47 -11.32
N LEU A 170 2.36 6.83 -10.38
CA LEU A 170 3.72 6.35 -10.55
C LEU A 170 3.74 4.82 -10.72
N ASN A 171 4.70 4.30 -11.50
CA ASN A 171 4.91 2.86 -11.63
C ASN A 171 5.45 2.18 -10.36
N THR A 172 5.59 2.96 -9.31
CA THR A 172 6.06 2.53 -7.98
C THR A 172 4.96 2.59 -6.92
N VAL A 173 3.74 3.00 -7.28
CA VAL A 173 2.64 3.24 -6.32
C VAL A 173 1.38 2.50 -6.71
N GLY A 174 0.83 1.76 -5.77
CA GLY A 174 -0.45 1.09 -5.82
C GLY A 174 -1.13 1.14 -4.45
N PHE A 175 -1.85 0.10 -4.06
CA PHE A 175 -2.60 0.10 -2.79
C PHE A 175 -3.01 -1.30 -2.36
N ARG A 176 -3.35 -1.43 -1.08
CA ARG A 176 -4.11 -2.58 -0.53
C ARG A 176 -5.40 -2.10 0.12
N CYS A 177 -6.32 -3.04 0.33
CA CYS A 177 -7.57 -2.77 1.05
C CYS A 177 -7.60 -3.48 2.40
N VAL A 178 -8.38 -2.91 3.31
CA VAL A 178 -8.79 -3.51 4.58
C VAL A 178 -10.30 -3.69 4.60
N LEU A 179 -10.79 -4.65 5.37
CA LEU A 179 -12.22 -4.76 5.64
C LEU A 179 -12.62 -3.66 6.62
N PRO A 180 -13.79 -3.03 6.45
CA PRO A 180 -14.34 -2.15 7.47
C PRO A 180 -14.44 -2.91 8.80
N ALA A 181 -14.14 -2.25 9.91
CA ALA A 181 -14.46 -2.82 11.22
C ALA A 181 -15.98 -3.08 11.26
N GLU A 182 -16.38 -4.28 11.68
CA GLU A 182 -17.79 -4.55 11.95
C GLU A 182 -18.30 -3.49 12.92
N LYS A 183 -19.31 -2.73 12.53
CA LYS A 183 -20.03 -1.90 13.49
C LYS A 183 -20.65 -2.89 14.47
N ASN A 184 -20.03 -3.04 15.66
CA ASN A 184 -20.70 -3.73 16.73
C ASN A 184 -22.09 -3.16 16.85
N ALA A 185 -23.09 -3.97 16.57
CA ALA A 185 -24.47 -3.69 16.92
C ALA A 185 -24.54 -3.74 18.47
N ALA A 186 -24.07 -2.66 19.10
CA ALA A 186 -24.08 -2.49 20.53
C ALA A 186 -25.30 -1.66 20.88
N ASN A 187 -26.22 -2.37 21.54
CA ASN A 187 -27.23 -1.89 22.48
C ASN A 187 -28.38 -1.08 21.90
N THR A 188 -29.40 -1.79 21.44
CA THR A 188 -30.78 -1.44 21.78
C THR A 188 -31.14 -2.25 23.06
N GLU A 189 -30.98 -1.65 24.21
CA GLU A 189 -31.80 -1.87 25.40
C GLU A 189 -32.33 -0.53 25.90
#